data_04e4abd4ad8ee7be098dce7d62ccf0d5
#
_entry.id   04e4abd4ad8ee7be098dce7d62ccf0d5
#
_cell.length_a   1.000
_cell.length_b   1.000
_cell.length_c   1.000
_cell.angle_alpha   90.00
_cell.angle_beta   90.00
_cell.angle_gamma   90.00
#
_symmetry.space_group_name_H-M   'P 1'
#
loop_
_entity.id
_entity.type
_entity.pdbx_description
1 polymer ?
#
loop_
_entity_poly.entity_id
_entity_poly.type
_entity_poly.pdbx_seq_one_letter_code
_entity_poly.pdbx_strand_id
1 'polypeptide(L)'
;MTIDEDGGTCGEPFPALRKERQYMYIALMSHDNKKDLMVQFCSAYAGILSRHNLCATNTTGRLVAEATGLNVHLFLSCQHGGSQQIGARIAYNEMDMVLFFVDPNDSTMDKELLYISRLCDQNNIPFASNVATAEMLVLGMDRGDMDWRNIVNPKHKLNH
;
A
#
# COMPACT_ATOMS: atom_id res chain seq x y z
N MET A 1 17.32 -34.32 0.49
CA MET A 1 17.76 -33.77 0.27
C MET A 1 17.86 -33.49 0.35
N THR A 2 17.54 -33.66 0.36
CA THR A 2 17.86 -33.27 0.15
C THR A 2 17.63 -33.02 0.22
N ILE A 3 17.53 -33.25 0.15
CA ILE A 3 17.76 -32.83 0.01
C ILE A 3 17.98 -32.60 0.25
N ASP A 4 18.08 -32.91 0.32
CA ASP A 4 18.65 -32.51 0.36
C ASP A 4 19.01 -32.29 0.77
N GLU A 5 19.21 -32.49 0.78
CA GLU A 5 19.70 -32.06 0.95
C GLU A 5 19.70 -31.46 1.20
N ASP A 6 19.79 -31.80 1.08
CA ASP A 6 19.68 -31.09 1.16
C ASP A 6 19.07 -30.87 1.32
N GLY A 7 18.65 -31.35 1.28
CA GLY A 7 18.08 -30.80 1.16
C GLY A 7 17.21 -30.79 0.99
N GLY A 8 17.09 -31.12 0.82
CA GLY A 8 16.44 -30.73 0.42
C GLY A 8 15.57 -31.03 0.14
N THR A 9 15.31 -31.26 0.03
CA THR A 9 14.70 -31.29 -0.20
C THR A 9 13.86 -31.39 -0.51
N CYS A 10 13.97 -31.55 -0.67
CA CYS A 10 13.05 -31.34 -1.29
C CYS A 10 12.28 -30.82 -0.89
N GLY A 11 12.46 -30.75 -0.63
CA GLY A 11 11.44 -30.35 -0.23
C GLY A 11 10.80 -29.12 -0.25
N GLU A 12 11.46 -28.19 -0.21
CA GLU A 12 10.87 -26.88 -0.18
C GLU A 12 10.42 -26.43 -1.55
N PRO A 13 9.11 -26.37 -1.79
CA PRO A 13 8.64 -25.70 -3.01
C PRO A 13 8.91 -24.21 -2.86
N PHE A 14 9.33 -23.53 -3.88
CA PHE A 14 9.53 -22.08 -3.90
C PHE A 14 10.44 -21.55 -2.79
N PRO A 15 11.60 -22.14 -2.56
CA PRO A 15 12.44 -21.64 -1.48
C PRO A 15 12.91 -20.21 -1.70
N ALA A 16 13.11 -19.80 -2.96
CA ALA A 16 13.53 -18.43 -3.25
C ALA A 16 12.46 -17.42 -2.86
N LEU A 17 11.20 -17.75 -3.12
CA LEU A 17 10.12 -16.83 -2.78
C LEU A 17 10.01 -16.61 -1.28
N ARG A 18 10.25 -17.65 -0.50
CA ARG A 18 10.17 -17.51 0.94
C ARG A 18 11.31 -16.70 1.51
N LYS A 19 12.46 -16.76 0.88
CA LYS A 19 13.62 -16.00 1.34
C LYS A 19 13.56 -14.55 0.97
N GLU A 20 12.94 -14.25 -0.14
CA GLU A 20 12.87 -12.88 -0.62
C GLU A 20 11.64 -12.19 -0.07
N ARG A 21 11.88 -11.08 0.59
CA ARG A 21 10.78 -10.27 1.05
C ARG A 21 10.09 -9.61 -0.11
N GLN A 22 8.78 -9.60 -0.07
CA GLN A 22 7.98 -8.86 -1.03
C GLN A 22 7.81 -7.43 -0.51
N TYR A 23 8.33 -6.48 -1.27
CA TYR A 23 8.13 -5.07 -0.96
C TYR A 23 6.87 -4.60 -1.65
N MET A 24 5.96 -4.07 -0.87
CA MET A 24 4.68 -3.60 -1.40
C MET A 24 4.70 -2.09 -1.54
N TYR A 25 3.95 -1.59 -2.50
CA TYR A 25 3.78 -0.16 -2.73
C TYR A 25 2.42 0.24 -2.18
N ILE A 26 2.42 1.12 -1.20
CA ILE A 26 1.23 1.49 -0.44
C ILE A 26 0.99 2.99 -0.58
N ALA A 27 -0.22 3.36 -1.00
CA ALA A 27 -0.61 4.76 -1.11
C ALA A 27 -1.44 5.16 0.10
N LEU A 28 -1.15 6.34 0.64
CA LEU A 28 -1.84 6.89 1.80
C LEU A 28 -2.57 8.15 1.40
N MET A 29 -3.87 8.18 1.63
CA MET A 29 -4.73 9.33 1.36
C MET A 29 -5.72 9.48 2.51
N SER A 30 -6.22 10.68 2.73
CA SER A 30 -7.23 10.88 3.77
C SER A 30 -7.96 12.19 3.57
N HIS A 31 -9.21 12.24 4.02
CA HIS A 31 -9.90 13.52 4.22
C HIS A 31 -9.17 14.35 5.27
N ASP A 32 -9.40 15.66 5.25
CA ASP A 32 -8.68 16.55 6.16
C ASP A 32 -8.87 16.17 7.63
N ASN A 33 -10.11 15.86 8.02
CA ASN A 33 -10.37 15.52 9.42
C ASN A 33 -10.01 14.08 9.77
N LYS A 34 -9.44 13.33 8.84
CA LYS A 34 -8.92 11.97 9.09
C LYS A 34 -7.40 11.90 9.05
N LYS A 35 -6.72 13.04 8.86
CA LYS A 35 -5.27 13.04 8.79
C LYS A 35 -4.62 12.63 10.11
N ASP A 36 -5.17 13.08 11.23
CA ASP A 36 -4.66 12.67 12.53
C ASP A 36 -4.79 11.17 12.73
N LEU A 37 -5.89 10.61 12.28
CA LEU A 37 -6.12 9.17 12.37
C LEU A 37 -5.11 8.41 11.50
N MET A 38 -4.83 8.93 10.31
CA MET A 38 -3.81 8.34 9.44
C MET A 38 -2.44 8.36 10.11
N VAL A 39 -2.09 9.47 10.75
CA VAL A 39 -0.82 9.59 11.47
C VAL A 39 -0.75 8.57 12.61
N GLN A 40 -1.83 8.45 13.38
CA GLN A 40 -1.88 7.49 14.48
C GLN A 40 -1.75 6.05 13.98
N PHE A 41 -2.43 5.75 12.89
CA PHE A 41 -2.35 4.42 12.28
C PHE A 41 -0.92 4.11 11.83
N CYS A 42 -0.32 5.04 11.10
CA CYS A 42 1.05 4.84 10.60
C CYS A 42 2.06 4.75 11.73
N SER A 43 1.83 5.49 12.82
CA SER A 43 2.69 5.39 14.01
C SER A 43 2.59 4.01 14.64
N ALA A 44 1.37 3.49 14.77
CA ALA A 44 1.15 2.19 15.38
C ALA A 44 1.77 1.06 14.56
N TYR A 45 1.75 1.18 13.24
CA TYR A 45 2.25 0.15 12.34
C TYR A 45 3.56 0.52 11.65
N ALA A 46 4.30 1.47 12.22
CA ALA A 46 5.53 1.96 11.61
C ALA A 46 6.55 0.85 11.38
N GLY A 47 6.63 -0.11 12.29
CA GLY A 47 7.55 -1.23 12.14
C GLY A 47 7.31 -2.06 10.90
N ILE A 48 6.05 -2.29 10.58
CA ILE A 48 5.68 -3.01 9.36
C ILE A 48 5.85 -2.11 8.14
N LEU A 49 5.30 -0.89 8.22
CA LEU A 49 5.29 0.02 7.08
C LEU A 49 6.68 0.43 6.63
N SER A 50 7.64 0.49 7.56
CA SER A 50 9.02 0.87 7.23
C SER A 50 9.69 -0.10 6.25
N ARG A 51 9.16 -1.30 6.11
CA ARG A 51 9.71 -2.32 5.21
C ARG A 51 9.14 -2.24 3.81
N HIS A 52 8.25 -1.29 3.57
CA HIS A 52 7.55 -1.18 2.28
C HIS A 52 7.73 0.21 1.70
N ASN A 53 7.28 0.40 0.48
CA ASN A 53 7.39 1.67 -0.23
C ASN A 53 6.10 2.45 -0.05
N LEU A 54 6.20 3.58 0.63
CA LEU A 54 5.04 4.42 0.91
C LEU A 54 5.02 5.63 -0.01
N CYS A 55 3.84 5.97 -0.49
CA CYS A 55 3.61 7.25 -1.16
C CYS A 55 2.30 7.85 -0.63
N ALA A 56 2.13 9.13 -0.84
CA ALA A 56 0.96 9.82 -0.32
C ALA A 56 0.75 11.13 -1.05
N THR A 57 -0.47 11.64 -0.99
CA THR A 57 -0.73 13.03 -1.36
C THR A 57 -0.03 13.94 -0.37
N ASN A 58 0.29 15.15 -0.83
CA ASN A 58 1.28 16.00 -0.17
C ASN A 58 1.04 16.23 1.32
N THR A 59 -0.13 16.75 1.70
CA THR A 59 -0.38 17.11 3.09
C THR A 59 -0.39 15.89 4.00
N THR A 60 -1.06 14.84 3.57
CA THR A 60 -1.12 13.58 4.34
C THR A 60 0.28 13.00 4.52
N GLY A 61 1.04 12.94 3.43
CA GLY A 61 2.37 12.35 3.48
C GLY A 61 3.34 13.11 4.35
N ARG A 62 3.27 14.45 4.32
CA ARG A 62 4.12 15.26 5.18
C ARG A 62 3.86 15.01 6.66
N LEU A 63 2.57 14.98 7.01
CA LEU A 63 2.20 14.76 8.42
C LEU A 63 2.66 13.39 8.89
N VAL A 64 2.49 12.37 8.06
CA VAL A 64 2.93 11.02 8.41
C VAL A 64 4.45 10.97 8.54
N ALA A 65 5.17 11.53 7.58
CA ALA A 65 6.63 11.49 7.61
C ALA A 65 7.19 12.22 8.81
N GLU A 66 6.63 13.38 9.14
CA GLU A 66 7.10 14.17 10.27
C GLU A 66 6.84 13.49 11.62
N ALA A 67 5.69 12.85 11.74
CA ALA A 67 5.30 12.23 13.00
C ALA A 67 5.97 10.88 13.24
N THR A 68 6.26 10.13 12.18
CA THR A 68 6.71 8.75 12.31
C THR A 68 8.16 8.53 11.90
N GLY A 69 8.73 9.43 11.14
CA GLY A 69 10.06 9.24 10.57
C GLY A 69 10.07 8.30 9.37
N LEU A 70 8.90 7.82 8.92
CA LEU A 70 8.81 6.96 7.75
C LEU A 70 9.19 7.74 6.49
N ASN A 71 9.80 7.04 5.55
CA ASN A 71 10.15 7.62 4.26
C ASN A 71 8.94 7.51 3.34
N VAL A 72 8.33 8.65 3.03
CA VAL A 72 7.10 8.70 2.23
C VAL A 72 7.36 9.52 0.97
N HIS A 73 7.12 8.94 -0.19
CA HIS A 73 7.20 9.68 -1.44
C HIS A 73 5.97 10.58 -1.56
N LEU A 74 6.18 11.89 -1.76
CA LEU A 74 5.11 12.86 -1.78
C LEU A 74 4.67 13.17 -3.21
N PHE A 75 3.39 12.97 -3.48
CA PHE A 75 2.76 13.47 -4.70
C PHE A 75 2.16 14.84 -4.43
N LEU A 76 1.54 15.42 -5.43
CA LEU A 76 0.81 16.67 -5.26
C LEU A 76 -0.38 16.46 -4.32
N SER A 77 -0.94 17.54 -3.80
CA SER A 77 -2.18 17.43 -3.03
C SER A 77 -3.31 16.93 -3.94
N CYS A 78 -4.34 16.37 -3.34
CA CYS A 78 -5.47 15.86 -4.11
C CYS A 78 -6.08 16.93 -5.00
N GLN A 79 -6.15 18.16 -4.51
CA GLN A 79 -6.76 19.27 -5.25
C GLN A 79 -5.91 19.71 -6.44
N HIS A 80 -4.65 19.33 -6.48
CA HIS A 80 -3.70 19.78 -7.51
C HIS A 80 -3.17 18.63 -8.35
N GLY A 81 -3.88 17.50 -8.39
CA GLY A 81 -3.52 16.39 -9.26
C GLY A 81 -2.91 15.20 -8.57
N GLY A 82 -2.83 15.20 -7.23
CA GLY A 82 -2.24 14.06 -6.51
C GLY A 82 -2.98 12.76 -6.71
N SER A 83 -4.31 12.80 -6.74
CA SER A 83 -5.09 11.60 -6.96
C SER A 83 -4.87 11.03 -8.36
N GLN A 84 -4.68 11.90 -9.37
CA GLN A 84 -4.37 11.45 -10.72
C GLN A 84 -2.99 10.81 -10.79
N GLN A 85 -2.03 11.32 -10.03
CA GLN A 85 -0.69 10.72 -9.98
C GLN A 85 -0.74 9.33 -9.37
N ILE A 86 -1.47 9.17 -8.28
CA ILE A 86 -1.63 7.85 -7.66
C ILE A 86 -2.41 6.92 -8.61
N GLY A 87 -3.46 7.43 -9.23
CA GLY A 87 -4.25 6.65 -10.19
C GLY A 87 -3.41 6.12 -11.35
N ALA A 88 -2.48 6.93 -11.85
CA ALA A 88 -1.59 6.48 -12.92
C ALA A 88 -0.72 5.31 -12.46
N ARG A 89 -0.23 5.36 -11.22
CA ARG A 89 0.57 4.26 -10.67
C ARG A 89 -0.27 2.99 -10.52
N ILE A 90 -1.52 3.13 -10.11
CA ILE A 90 -2.43 1.99 -10.04
C ILE A 90 -2.61 1.37 -11.43
N ALA A 91 -2.88 2.20 -12.43
CA ALA A 91 -3.13 1.73 -13.79
C ALA A 91 -1.92 1.02 -14.39
N TYR A 92 -0.72 1.39 -13.98
CA TYR A 92 0.52 0.75 -14.46
C TYR A 92 0.97 -0.42 -13.58
N ASN A 93 0.11 -0.86 -12.67
CA ASN A 93 0.43 -1.97 -11.76
C ASN A 93 1.67 -1.69 -10.91
N GLU A 94 1.76 -0.46 -10.41
CA GLU A 94 2.86 -0.03 -9.54
C GLU A 94 2.39 0.23 -8.13
N MET A 95 1.18 -0.20 -7.79
CA MET A 95 0.61 -0.01 -6.47
C MET A 95 0.01 -1.32 -6.00
N ASP A 96 0.19 -1.64 -4.72
CA ASP A 96 -0.29 -2.90 -4.17
C ASP A 96 -1.41 -2.73 -3.14
N MET A 97 -1.56 -1.54 -2.60
CA MET A 97 -2.56 -1.28 -1.56
C MET A 97 -2.82 0.22 -1.50
N VAL A 98 -4.07 0.58 -1.27
CA VAL A 98 -4.45 1.98 -1.09
C VAL A 98 -5.21 2.11 0.23
N LEU A 99 -4.75 3.02 1.08
CA LEU A 99 -5.42 3.39 2.32
C LEU A 99 -5.93 4.81 2.15
N PHE A 100 -7.24 4.97 2.04
CA PHE A 100 -7.87 6.27 1.83
C PHE A 100 -8.90 6.47 2.93
N PHE A 101 -8.47 7.07 4.05
CA PHE A 101 -9.34 7.24 5.21
C PHE A 101 -10.38 8.29 4.96
N VAL A 102 -11.63 7.89 4.99
CA VAL A 102 -12.76 8.66 4.51
C VAL A 102 -13.61 9.16 5.69
N ASP A 103 -14.04 10.41 5.61
CA ASP A 103 -15.10 10.93 6.43
C ASP A 103 -16.40 10.80 5.61
N PRO A 104 -17.33 9.93 6.02
CA PRO A 104 -18.55 9.73 5.23
C PRO A 104 -19.45 10.97 5.17
N ASN A 105 -19.22 11.95 6.04
CA ASN A 105 -20.01 13.17 6.06
C ASN A 105 -19.39 14.31 5.24
N ASP A 106 -18.23 14.07 4.63
CA ASP A 106 -17.51 15.08 3.87
C ASP A 106 -17.50 14.68 2.40
N SER A 107 -18.19 15.44 1.57
CA SER A 107 -18.30 15.13 0.14
C SER A 107 -17.26 15.83 -0.73
N THR A 108 -16.32 16.57 -0.14
CA THR A 108 -15.39 17.38 -0.91
C THR A 108 -14.44 16.55 -1.78
N MET A 109 -14.18 15.30 -1.44
CA MET A 109 -13.29 14.43 -2.19
C MET A 109 -14.01 13.25 -2.81
N ASP A 110 -15.33 13.36 -3.03
CA ASP A 110 -16.09 12.24 -3.58
C ASP A 110 -15.60 11.81 -4.95
N LYS A 111 -15.22 12.76 -5.80
CA LYS A 111 -14.71 12.43 -7.13
C LYS A 111 -13.41 11.65 -7.05
N GLU A 112 -12.51 12.12 -6.22
CA GLU A 112 -11.22 11.45 -6.04
C GLU A 112 -11.40 10.06 -5.45
N LEU A 113 -12.27 9.95 -4.46
CA LEU A 113 -12.56 8.68 -3.83
C LEU A 113 -13.13 7.68 -4.83
N LEU A 114 -14.12 8.10 -5.63
CA LEU A 114 -14.72 7.25 -6.63
C LEU A 114 -13.70 6.82 -7.69
N TYR A 115 -12.89 7.77 -8.15
CA TYR A 115 -11.87 7.51 -9.15
C TYR A 115 -10.86 6.47 -8.66
N ILE A 116 -10.30 6.67 -7.49
CA ILE A 116 -9.29 5.77 -6.93
C ILE A 116 -9.89 4.40 -6.62
N SER A 117 -11.06 4.35 -6.01
CA SER A 117 -11.66 3.07 -5.64
C SER A 117 -11.99 2.23 -6.88
N ARG A 118 -12.45 2.87 -7.96
CA ARG A 118 -12.72 2.15 -9.20
C ARG A 118 -11.45 1.58 -9.82
N LEU A 119 -10.37 2.36 -9.82
CA LEU A 119 -9.10 1.85 -10.32
C LEU A 119 -8.60 0.67 -9.49
N CYS A 120 -8.78 0.73 -8.20
CA CYS A 120 -8.40 -0.38 -7.33
C CYS A 120 -9.22 -1.63 -7.66
N ASP A 121 -10.53 -1.47 -7.85
CA ASP A 121 -11.39 -2.60 -8.21
C ASP A 121 -11.02 -3.19 -9.56
N GLN A 122 -10.72 -2.33 -10.54
CA GLN A 122 -10.33 -2.79 -11.87
C GLN A 122 -9.01 -3.55 -11.87
N ASN A 123 -8.14 -3.25 -10.93
CA ASN A 123 -6.80 -3.84 -10.88
C ASN A 123 -6.60 -4.79 -9.71
N ASN A 124 -7.67 -5.13 -9.02
CA ASN A 124 -7.65 -6.05 -7.87
C ASN A 124 -6.66 -5.61 -6.79
N ILE A 125 -6.69 -4.33 -6.47
CA ILE A 125 -5.84 -3.76 -5.44
C ILE A 125 -6.67 -3.58 -4.17
N PRO A 126 -6.21 -4.11 -3.02
CA PRO A 126 -6.91 -3.90 -1.76
C PRO A 126 -7.04 -2.42 -1.43
N PHE A 127 -8.23 -2.04 -1.01
CA PHE A 127 -8.56 -0.66 -0.72
C PHE A 127 -9.23 -0.59 0.65
N ALA A 128 -8.69 0.25 1.53
CA ALA A 128 -9.26 0.45 2.86
C ALA A 128 -9.70 1.89 3.00
N SER A 129 -10.98 2.09 3.30
CA SER A 129 -11.52 3.43 3.53
C SER A 129 -11.64 3.77 5.02
N ASN A 130 -11.28 2.85 5.90
CA ASN A 130 -11.34 3.05 7.34
C ASN A 130 -10.24 2.26 8.03
N VAL A 131 -10.02 2.58 9.30
CA VAL A 131 -8.93 1.99 10.08
C VAL A 131 -9.09 0.50 10.26
N ALA A 132 -10.30 0.02 10.48
CA ALA A 132 -10.52 -1.40 10.74
C ALA A 132 -10.07 -2.26 9.55
N THR A 133 -10.45 -1.85 8.34
CA THR A 133 -10.03 -2.56 7.14
C THR A 133 -8.53 -2.41 6.93
N ALA A 134 -7.99 -1.21 7.14
CA ALA A 134 -6.56 -0.97 6.96
C ALA A 134 -5.72 -1.85 7.87
N GLU A 135 -6.15 -2.02 9.11
CA GLU A 135 -5.47 -2.85 10.08
C GLU A 135 -5.36 -4.29 9.58
N MET A 136 -6.49 -4.83 9.13
CA MET A 136 -6.52 -6.19 8.61
C MET A 136 -5.63 -6.35 7.38
N LEU A 137 -5.63 -5.36 6.49
CA LEU A 137 -4.82 -5.42 5.28
C LEU A 137 -3.32 -5.37 5.60
N VAL A 138 -2.92 -4.48 6.50
CA VAL A 138 -1.51 -4.34 6.85
C VAL A 138 -1.00 -5.58 7.58
N LEU A 139 -1.78 -6.12 8.48
CA LEU A 139 -1.39 -7.34 9.19
C LEU A 139 -1.34 -8.54 8.24
N GLY A 140 -2.30 -8.64 7.33
CA GLY A 140 -2.29 -9.70 6.33
C GLY A 140 -1.10 -9.59 5.40
N MET A 141 -0.77 -8.38 4.98
CA MET A 141 0.41 -8.14 4.16
C MET A 141 1.68 -8.59 4.87
N ASP A 142 1.79 -8.30 6.15
CA ASP A 142 2.98 -8.65 6.92
C ASP A 142 3.13 -10.17 7.06
N ARG A 143 2.03 -10.92 7.09
CA ARG A 143 2.06 -12.38 7.12
C ARG A 143 2.35 -13.01 5.77
N GLY A 144 2.38 -12.21 4.70
CA GLY A 144 2.57 -12.74 3.34
C GLY A 144 1.28 -13.09 2.62
N ASP A 145 0.12 -12.72 3.15
CA ASP A 145 -1.17 -13.05 2.55
C ASP A 145 -1.36 -12.45 1.16
N MET A 146 -0.57 -11.43 0.83
CA MET A 146 -0.66 -10.74 -0.46
C MET A 146 0.44 -11.14 -1.45
N ASP A 147 1.29 -12.07 -1.10
CA ASP A 147 2.43 -12.42 -1.95
C ASP A 147 1.98 -12.98 -3.30
N TRP A 148 0.78 -13.59 -3.36
CA TRP A 148 0.23 -14.12 -4.59
C TRP A 148 0.07 -13.07 -5.69
N ARG A 149 -0.07 -11.80 -5.30
CA ARG A 149 -0.26 -10.72 -6.29
C ARG A 149 0.89 -10.64 -7.27
N ASN A 150 2.10 -10.79 -6.79
CA ASN A 150 3.26 -10.73 -7.68
C ASN A 150 3.38 -11.95 -8.58
N ILE A 151 2.71 -13.03 -8.23
CA ILE A 151 2.69 -14.23 -9.06
C ILE A 151 1.67 -14.07 -10.19
N VAL A 152 0.44 -13.64 -9.88
CA VAL A 152 -0.62 -13.53 -10.88
C VAL A 152 -0.61 -12.20 -11.61
N ASN A 153 0.01 -11.18 -11.06
CA ASN A 153 0.05 -9.84 -11.65
C ASN A 153 1.40 -9.20 -11.36
N PRO A 154 2.47 -9.65 -12.04
CA PRO A 154 3.81 -9.12 -11.76
C PRO A 154 3.91 -7.64 -12.05
N LYS A 155 4.69 -6.94 -11.24
CA LYS A 155 4.93 -5.53 -11.46
C LYS A 155 5.72 -5.31 -12.73
N HIS A 156 5.58 -4.11 -13.30
CA HIS A 156 6.33 -3.75 -14.48
C HIS A 156 7.82 -3.70 -14.17
N LYS A 157 8.61 -4.26 -15.05
CA LYS A 157 10.07 -4.29 -14.86
C LYS A 157 10.70 -2.94 -15.04
N LEU A 158 10.01 -2.00 -15.64
CA LEU A 158 10.54 -0.65 -15.82
C LEU A 158 10.73 0.08 -14.51
N ASN A 159 10.24 -0.44 -13.43
CA ASN A 159 10.31 0.21 -12.13
C ASN A 159 11.59 -0.10 -11.37
N HIS A 160 12.53 -0.67 -12.02
CA HIS A 160 13.77 -1.06 -11.36
C HIS A 160 14.77 0.07 -11.32
#